data_1e59175c916f48d6c255ddb22e540ba5
#
_entry.id   1e59175c916f48d6c255ddb22e540ba5
#
_cell.length_a   1.000
_cell.length_b   1.000
_cell.length_c   1.000
_cell.angle_alpha   90.00
_cell.angle_beta   90.00
_cell.angle_gamma   90.00
#
_symmetry.space_group_name_H-M   'P 1'
#
loop_
_entity.id
_entity.type
_entity.pdbx_description
1 polymer ?
#
loop_
_entity_poly.entity_id
_entity_poly.type
_entity_poly.pdbx_seq_one_letter_code
_entity_poly.pdbx_strand_id
1 'polypeptide(L)'
;MIQTGEYKGASIIIPEAVVAELEAQANQGREIGFSGLTELQALCRLAEEGTIELRFVGVRPSLEQVKLASGGEIDALIRHAAIENSAKFITSDVVQAEVAKAKGLDVIYLRPQVEGFTPLGIDQFFDEHTIAVYLKERVSPMAKKGTVKEMRLMKIRDQFCTDYELRGLAQEILERAKRDPDGFIELEKRGVTVVQIGSMRIAITRRPFSDGMEITAVRPIADVSLEQFNKASIIKNRIVGDKRGLLIAGSPGGGKTTLAQSIATYLAEHGYVVKTMEAPRELQVPDHITQYTSLDGSMENTADVLLLVRPDFVIFDELRKNEDFRVFADMRLAGIGMIGVIHAIGAHDALQRFSDRVDFGVLPQIINTIIFVDKGEITNIYDVGFTIKVPEGMSSDINLRPVTTVSDYETGDLVFEIFKYDGETIVMPVMSMGAAPAPLKAPSVPKEEENTQWKILEKEIQREIGRYTDGYVDVHMLSDSKAVVYIEDKDVPAAIGKGGKNIAAIVNKVGIGIDIRPRTELEKVPAAPTQEEELQLGGGVKIRMDKKQLAIICPEQSGKIVDVFSGKEYLFTATVNDSGEIHLAKNSTIAQELIKRYNEGDSIKLRPV
;
A
#
# COMPACT_ATOMS: atom_id res chain seq x y z
N MET A 1 -3.17 13.75 -40.50
CA MET A 1 -3.36 13.38 -41.95
C MET A 1 -4.30 14.37 -42.65
N ILE A 2 -5.58 14.52 -42.24
CA ILE A 2 -6.48 15.48 -42.92
C ILE A 2 -5.98 16.91 -42.76
N GLN A 3 -5.58 17.31 -41.56
CA GLN A 3 -5.02 18.66 -41.29
C GLN A 3 -3.67 18.92 -42.00
N THR A 4 -2.90 17.87 -42.28
CA THR A 4 -1.66 18.00 -43.08
C THR A 4 -1.92 18.15 -44.59
N GLY A 5 -3.20 18.08 -45.01
CA GLY A 5 -3.60 18.27 -46.40
C GLY A 5 -3.59 17.00 -47.25
N GLU A 6 -3.21 15.84 -46.69
CA GLU A 6 -3.06 14.58 -47.43
C GLU A 6 -4.39 14.06 -48.00
N TYR A 7 -5.52 14.40 -47.37
CA TYR A 7 -6.87 13.98 -47.77
C TYR A 7 -7.80 15.17 -48.06
N LYS A 8 -7.26 16.30 -48.48
CA LYS A 8 -8.05 17.48 -48.85
C LYS A 8 -8.97 17.16 -50.02
N GLY A 9 -10.26 17.43 -49.88
CA GLY A 9 -11.28 17.12 -50.88
C GLY A 9 -11.73 15.65 -50.91
N ALA A 10 -11.27 14.82 -50.00
CA ALA A 10 -11.70 13.42 -49.91
C ALA A 10 -13.12 13.32 -49.31
N SER A 11 -13.87 12.31 -49.75
CA SER A 11 -15.13 11.90 -49.10
C SER A 11 -14.84 10.87 -47.98
N ILE A 12 -15.00 11.29 -46.73
CA ILE A 12 -14.74 10.46 -45.54
C ILE A 12 -16.05 9.80 -45.15
N ILE A 13 -15.99 8.48 -44.98
CA ILE A 13 -17.15 7.66 -44.60
C ILE A 13 -16.94 7.15 -43.19
N ILE A 14 -17.88 7.46 -42.28
CA ILE A 14 -17.90 6.98 -40.91
C ILE A 14 -19.06 6.02 -40.75
N PRO A 15 -18.81 4.73 -40.45
CA PRO A 15 -19.89 3.78 -40.14
C PRO A 15 -20.60 4.14 -38.82
N GLU A 16 -21.93 4.03 -38.78
CA GLU A 16 -22.74 4.20 -37.56
C GLU A 16 -22.31 3.25 -36.43
N ALA A 17 -21.71 2.13 -36.77
CA ALA A 17 -21.12 1.19 -35.83
C ALA A 17 -19.99 1.81 -35.00
N VAL A 18 -19.14 2.68 -35.60
CA VAL A 18 -18.08 3.39 -34.88
C VAL A 18 -18.68 4.38 -33.88
N VAL A 19 -19.70 5.15 -34.34
CA VAL A 19 -20.38 6.12 -33.47
C VAL A 19 -21.04 5.43 -32.26
N ALA A 20 -21.72 4.30 -32.49
CA ALA A 20 -22.35 3.52 -31.44
C ALA A 20 -21.36 2.95 -30.43
N GLU A 21 -20.21 2.50 -30.89
CA GLU A 21 -19.14 2.00 -30.03
C GLU A 21 -18.54 3.11 -29.15
N LEU A 22 -18.21 4.24 -29.74
CA LEU A 22 -17.68 5.40 -29.01
C LEU A 22 -18.70 5.93 -27.98
N GLU A 23 -19.99 5.97 -28.33
CA GLU A 23 -21.06 6.32 -27.40
C GLU A 23 -21.17 5.31 -26.25
N ALA A 24 -21.11 4.02 -26.54
CA ALA A 24 -21.16 2.98 -25.53
C ALA A 24 -19.97 3.09 -24.55
N GLN A 25 -18.76 3.31 -25.06
CA GLN A 25 -17.56 3.52 -24.27
C GLN A 25 -17.65 4.80 -23.42
N ALA A 26 -18.16 5.90 -23.97
CA ALA A 26 -18.37 7.14 -23.24
C ALA A 26 -19.43 6.98 -22.13
N ASN A 27 -20.52 6.26 -22.39
CA ASN A 27 -21.56 5.94 -21.38
C ASN A 27 -21.04 5.04 -20.26
N GLN A 28 -20.08 4.17 -20.56
CA GLN A 28 -19.34 3.40 -19.56
C GLN A 28 -18.34 4.26 -18.76
N GLY A 29 -18.19 5.52 -19.14
CA GLY A 29 -17.25 6.45 -18.52
C GLY A 29 -15.80 6.23 -18.93
N ARG A 30 -15.53 5.61 -20.06
CA ARG A 30 -14.17 5.43 -20.59
C ARG A 30 -13.71 6.67 -21.34
N GLU A 31 -12.46 7.11 -21.09
CA GLU A 31 -11.89 8.30 -21.72
C GLU A 31 -11.78 8.17 -23.24
N ILE A 32 -11.46 6.98 -23.70
CA ILE A 32 -11.33 6.68 -25.13
C ILE A 32 -12.61 6.99 -25.92
N GLY A 33 -13.78 6.75 -25.31
CA GLY A 33 -15.07 7.11 -25.93
C GLY A 33 -15.25 8.61 -26.09
N PHE A 34 -14.91 9.40 -25.07
CA PHE A 34 -15.00 10.86 -25.13
C PHE A 34 -13.99 11.45 -26.13
N SER A 35 -12.75 10.94 -26.14
CA SER A 35 -11.73 11.34 -27.11
C SER A 35 -12.18 11.08 -28.55
N GLY A 36 -12.70 9.87 -28.82
CA GLY A 36 -13.22 9.55 -30.16
C GLY A 36 -14.39 10.41 -30.61
N LEU A 37 -15.34 10.74 -29.69
CA LEU A 37 -16.43 11.67 -30.00
C LEU A 37 -15.92 13.09 -30.29
N THR A 38 -14.85 13.54 -29.61
CA THR A 38 -14.23 14.84 -29.87
C THR A 38 -13.58 14.86 -31.25
N GLU A 39 -12.93 13.78 -31.68
CA GLU A 39 -12.39 13.64 -33.02
C GLU A 39 -13.48 13.66 -34.12
N LEU A 40 -14.63 13.00 -33.87
CA LEU A 40 -15.75 13.09 -34.80
C LEU A 40 -16.29 14.53 -34.95
N GLN A 41 -16.34 15.29 -33.84
CA GLN A 41 -16.72 16.72 -33.90
C GLN A 41 -15.69 17.54 -34.69
N ALA A 42 -14.40 17.22 -34.61
CA ALA A 42 -13.36 17.88 -35.41
C ALA A 42 -13.53 17.57 -36.89
N LEU A 43 -13.87 16.34 -37.27
CA LEU A 43 -14.19 15.95 -38.64
C LEU A 43 -15.43 16.71 -39.19
N CYS A 44 -16.46 16.86 -38.38
CA CYS A 44 -17.66 17.64 -38.75
C CYS A 44 -17.29 19.10 -39.06
N ARG A 45 -16.43 19.75 -38.25
CA ARG A 45 -15.96 21.13 -38.52
C ARG A 45 -15.17 21.23 -39.83
N LEU A 46 -14.27 20.26 -40.08
CA LEU A 46 -13.53 20.24 -41.36
C LEU A 46 -14.43 20.06 -42.58
N ALA A 47 -15.56 19.36 -42.41
CA ALA A 47 -16.58 19.22 -43.45
C ALA A 47 -17.38 20.53 -43.64
N GLU A 48 -17.75 21.22 -42.55
CA GLU A 48 -18.39 22.54 -42.60
C GLU A 48 -17.51 23.60 -43.29
N GLU A 49 -16.19 23.51 -43.05
CA GLU A 49 -15.18 24.36 -43.72
C GLU A 49 -14.94 24.00 -45.19
N GLY A 50 -15.57 22.92 -45.68
CA GLY A 50 -15.39 22.46 -47.07
C GLY A 50 -14.04 21.79 -47.35
N THR A 51 -13.29 21.42 -46.31
CA THR A 51 -11.98 20.77 -46.47
C THR A 51 -12.13 19.30 -46.88
N ILE A 52 -13.18 18.63 -46.40
CA ILE A 52 -13.55 17.23 -46.70
C ILE A 52 -15.06 17.12 -46.94
N GLU A 53 -15.51 16.03 -47.52
CA GLU A 53 -16.92 15.60 -47.48
C GLU A 53 -17.04 14.53 -46.42
N LEU A 54 -18.00 14.67 -45.47
CA LEU A 54 -18.22 13.71 -44.41
C LEU A 54 -19.58 13.04 -44.56
N ARG A 55 -19.63 11.71 -44.52
CA ARG A 55 -20.86 10.93 -44.63
C ARG A 55 -20.91 9.86 -43.53
N PHE A 56 -22.05 9.77 -42.87
CA PHE A 56 -22.33 8.66 -41.93
C PHE A 56 -23.13 7.61 -42.69
N VAL A 57 -22.75 6.32 -42.55
CA VAL A 57 -23.33 5.22 -43.34
C VAL A 57 -23.62 4.00 -42.46
N GLY A 58 -24.54 3.16 -42.95
CA GLY A 58 -24.91 1.92 -42.27
C GLY A 58 -25.99 2.08 -41.22
N VAL A 59 -26.37 0.97 -40.60
CA VAL A 59 -27.39 0.94 -39.55
C VAL A 59 -26.71 0.89 -38.20
N ARG A 60 -27.23 1.66 -37.26
CA ARG A 60 -26.75 1.63 -35.87
C ARG A 60 -26.91 0.22 -35.28
N PRO A 61 -25.86 -0.38 -34.72
CA PRO A 61 -25.91 -1.69 -34.09
C PRO A 61 -26.90 -1.72 -32.92
N SER A 62 -27.54 -2.87 -32.70
CA SER A 62 -28.37 -3.08 -31.52
C SER A 62 -27.52 -3.13 -30.25
N LEU A 63 -28.15 -2.89 -29.08
CA LEU A 63 -27.49 -3.00 -27.77
C LEU A 63 -26.87 -4.39 -27.51
N GLU A 64 -27.46 -5.44 -28.07
CA GLU A 64 -26.92 -6.81 -27.97
C GLU A 64 -25.64 -6.95 -28.81
N GLN A 65 -25.61 -6.44 -30.03
CA GLN A 65 -24.41 -6.42 -30.87
C GLN A 65 -23.27 -5.63 -30.25
N VAL A 66 -23.57 -4.48 -29.65
CA VAL A 66 -22.55 -3.69 -28.91
C VAL A 66 -22.02 -4.42 -27.67
N LYS A 67 -22.86 -5.17 -26.96
CA LYS A 67 -22.41 -5.98 -25.81
C LYS A 67 -21.55 -7.18 -26.22
N LEU A 68 -21.78 -7.73 -27.40
CA LEU A 68 -21.02 -8.82 -27.99
C LEU A 68 -19.80 -8.35 -28.81
N ALA A 69 -19.47 -7.05 -28.73
CA ALA A 69 -18.40 -6.41 -29.52
C ALA A 69 -17.00 -7.08 -29.35
N SER A 70 -16.76 -7.73 -28.21
CA SER A 70 -15.52 -8.50 -27.98
C SER A 70 -15.30 -9.67 -28.97
N GLY A 71 -16.34 -10.09 -29.69
CA GLY A 71 -16.28 -11.12 -30.72
C GLY A 71 -15.94 -10.62 -32.13
N GLY A 72 -15.69 -9.30 -32.32
CA GLY A 72 -15.35 -8.73 -33.64
C GLY A 72 -16.56 -8.45 -34.54
N GLU A 73 -17.80 -8.49 -34.01
CA GLU A 73 -19.01 -8.19 -34.80
C GLU A 73 -19.07 -6.71 -35.23
N ILE A 74 -18.70 -5.77 -34.34
CA ILE A 74 -18.62 -4.36 -34.69
C ILE A 74 -17.60 -4.12 -35.78
N ASP A 75 -16.44 -4.76 -35.68
CA ASP A 75 -15.38 -4.71 -36.69
C ASP A 75 -15.86 -5.24 -38.04
N ALA A 76 -16.69 -6.27 -38.03
CA ALA A 76 -17.30 -6.80 -39.25
C ALA A 76 -18.26 -5.81 -39.90
N LEU A 77 -19.07 -5.08 -39.12
CA LEU A 77 -19.96 -4.03 -39.63
C LEU A 77 -19.18 -2.86 -40.21
N ILE A 78 -18.07 -2.45 -39.56
CA ILE A 78 -17.19 -1.38 -40.07
C ILE A 78 -16.59 -1.78 -41.41
N ARG A 79 -16.06 -3.00 -41.55
CA ARG A 79 -15.52 -3.50 -42.83
C ARG A 79 -16.59 -3.65 -43.90
N HIS A 80 -17.81 -4.03 -43.52
CA HIS A 80 -18.92 -4.17 -44.45
C HIS A 80 -19.29 -2.82 -45.08
N ALA A 81 -19.33 -1.76 -44.25
CA ALA A 81 -19.55 -0.40 -44.75
C ALA A 81 -18.49 0.04 -45.81
N ALA A 82 -17.24 -0.36 -45.63
CA ALA A 82 -16.19 -0.09 -46.64
C ALA A 82 -16.43 -0.87 -47.94
N ILE A 83 -16.87 -2.14 -47.86
CA ILE A 83 -17.20 -2.94 -49.05
C ILE A 83 -18.38 -2.35 -49.82
N GLU A 84 -19.48 -2.05 -49.14
CA GLU A 84 -20.69 -1.50 -49.76
C GLU A 84 -20.46 -0.14 -50.48
N ASN A 85 -19.58 0.67 -49.94
CA ASN A 85 -19.26 1.97 -50.51
C ASN A 85 -18.04 1.97 -51.42
N SER A 86 -17.45 0.80 -51.74
CA SER A 86 -16.21 0.65 -52.50
C SER A 86 -15.10 1.60 -52.02
N ALA A 87 -15.02 1.78 -50.70
CA ALA A 87 -14.12 2.72 -50.05
C ALA A 87 -12.80 2.07 -49.64
N LYS A 88 -11.72 2.87 -49.61
CA LYS A 88 -10.47 2.47 -48.98
C LYS A 88 -10.68 2.35 -47.47
N PHE A 89 -10.20 1.28 -46.89
CA PHE A 89 -10.31 1.02 -45.47
C PHE A 89 -9.08 1.52 -44.72
N ILE A 90 -9.25 2.51 -43.86
CA ILE A 90 -8.16 3.09 -43.06
C ILE A 90 -8.30 2.59 -41.63
N THR A 91 -7.28 1.95 -41.12
CA THR A 91 -7.26 1.45 -39.74
C THR A 91 -5.86 1.46 -39.14
N SER A 92 -5.77 1.62 -37.83
CA SER A 92 -4.55 1.40 -37.03
C SER A 92 -4.54 0.04 -36.32
N ASP A 93 -5.63 -0.73 -36.42
CA ASP A 93 -5.73 -2.07 -35.88
C ASP A 93 -5.19 -3.09 -36.88
N VAL A 94 -4.15 -3.84 -36.47
CA VAL A 94 -3.48 -4.83 -37.30
C VAL A 94 -4.40 -5.99 -37.67
N VAL A 95 -5.26 -6.45 -36.75
CA VAL A 95 -6.18 -7.56 -36.99
C VAL A 95 -7.24 -7.16 -38.00
N GLN A 96 -7.82 -5.97 -37.83
CA GLN A 96 -8.77 -5.42 -38.80
C GLN A 96 -8.13 -5.23 -40.19
N ALA A 97 -6.88 -4.74 -40.25
CA ALA A 97 -6.17 -4.56 -41.51
C ALA A 97 -5.97 -5.90 -42.22
N GLU A 98 -5.54 -6.95 -41.52
CA GLU A 98 -5.29 -8.26 -42.13
C GLU A 98 -6.60 -8.95 -42.58
N VAL A 99 -7.65 -8.88 -41.77
CA VAL A 99 -8.97 -9.40 -42.16
C VAL A 99 -9.54 -8.65 -43.37
N ALA A 100 -9.39 -7.33 -43.43
CA ALA A 100 -9.85 -6.52 -44.54
C ALA A 100 -9.09 -6.84 -45.84
N LYS A 101 -7.77 -7.00 -45.78
CA LYS A 101 -6.94 -7.49 -46.90
C LYS A 101 -7.36 -8.89 -47.38
N ALA A 102 -7.59 -9.83 -46.42
CA ALA A 102 -8.06 -11.18 -46.74
C ALA A 102 -9.43 -11.17 -47.47
N LYS A 103 -10.25 -10.12 -47.26
CA LYS A 103 -11.54 -9.92 -47.94
C LYS A 103 -11.41 -9.09 -49.23
N GLY A 104 -10.19 -8.75 -49.67
CA GLY A 104 -9.93 -8.02 -50.93
C GLY A 104 -10.17 -6.53 -50.85
N LEU A 105 -10.26 -5.93 -49.66
CA LEU A 105 -10.36 -4.47 -49.51
C LEU A 105 -9.00 -3.79 -49.78
N ASP A 106 -9.05 -2.58 -50.33
CA ASP A 106 -7.89 -1.68 -50.38
C ASP A 106 -7.68 -1.07 -48.99
N VAL A 107 -6.61 -1.45 -48.30
CA VAL A 107 -6.38 -1.13 -46.88
C VAL A 107 -5.18 -0.20 -46.73
N ILE A 108 -5.40 0.91 -46.07
CA ILE A 108 -4.34 1.78 -45.54
C ILE A 108 -4.15 1.47 -44.07
N TYR A 109 -3.08 0.72 -43.76
CA TYR A 109 -2.70 0.45 -42.37
C TYR A 109 -1.80 1.60 -41.87
N LEU A 110 -2.31 2.33 -40.88
CA LEU A 110 -1.59 3.41 -40.23
C LEU A 110 -0.78 2.86 -39.07
N ARG A 111 0.49 2.60 -39.28
CA ARG A 111 1.38 2.28 -38.16
C ARG A 111 1.50 3.51 -37.27
N PRO A 112 1.43 3.36 -35.94
CA PRO A 112 1.84 4.43 -35.05
C PRO A 112 3.28 4.83 -35.39
N GLN A 113 3.51 6.07 -35.81
CA GLN A 113 4.86 6.54 -36.11
C GLN A 113 5.59 6.82 -34.82
N VAL A 114 6.72 6.15 -34.63
CA VAL A 114 7.64 6.32 -33.49
C VAL A 114 8.66 7.39 -33.89
N GLU A 115 8.22 8.59 -34.31
CA GLU A 115 9.11 9.72 -34.52
C GLU A 115 9.12 10.61 -33.30
N GLY A 116 10.32 11.12 -32.94
CA GLY A 116 10.68 11.88 -31.73
C GLY A 116 9.53 12.66 -31.12
N PHE A 117 9.07 12.18 -29.99
CA PHE A 117 7.91 12.71 -29.29
C PHE A 117 8.19 14.12 -28.75
N THR A 118 7.34 15.07 -29.07
CA THR A 118 7.32 16.37 -28.39
C THR A 118 7.03 16.18 -26.89
N PRO A 119 7.56 17.04 -26.00
CA PRO A 119 7.18 17.01 -24.59
C PRO A 119 5.66 17.07 -24.42
N LEU A 120 5.13 16.31 -23.46
CA LEU A 120 3.71 16.37 -23.11
C LEU A 120 3.37 17.72 -22.46
N GLY A 121 2.15 18.20 -22.66
CA GLY A 121 1.67 19.39 -21.96
C GLY A 121 1.78 19.32 -20.45
N ILE A 122 1.77 18.12 -19.87
CA ILE A 122 1.96 17.90 -18.44
C ILE A 122 3.43 18.08 -18.01
N ASP A 123 4.40 17.91 -18.90
CA ASP A 123 5.83 18.05 -18.58
C ASP A 123 6.20 19.48 -18.14
N GLN A 124 5.45 20.50 -18.58
CA GLN A 124 5.65 21.89 -18.15
C GLN A 124 5.54 22.10 -16.63
N PHE A 125 4.88 21.20 -15.93
CA PHE A 125 4.70 21.26 -14.47
C PHE A 125 5.82 20.53 -13.72
N PHE A 126 6.73 19.86 -14.40
CA PHE A 126 7.85 19.13 -13.83
C PHE A 126 9.16 19.88 -14.01
N ASP A 127 9.95 19.92 -12.95
CA ASP A 127 11.36 20.26 -12.96
C ASP A 127 12.19 19.11 -12.37
N GLU A 128 13.49 19.27 -12.23
CA GLU A 128 14.43 18.25 -11.75
C GLU A 128 14.12 17.77 -10.31
N HIS A 129 13.38 18.58 -9.53
CA HIS A 129 13.04 18.30 -8.15
C HIS A 129 11.57 17.91 -7.95
N THR A 130 10.79 17.86 -9.02
CA THR A 130 9.35 17.56 -8.96
C THR A 130 9.10 16.07 -9.06
N ILE A 131 8.50 15.49 -8.01
CA ILE A 131 8.18 14.06 -7.92
C ILE A 131 6.76 13.78 -8.38
N ALA A 132 5.83 14.66 -8.03
CA ALA A 132 4.43 14.50 -8.37
C ALA A 132 3.76 15.85 -8.62
N VAL A 133 2.79 15.83 -9.54
CA VAL A 133 1.96 16.97 -9.89
C VAL A 133 0.50 16.60 -9.72
N TYR A 134 -0.27 17.49 -9.13
CA TYR A 134 -1.69 17.35 -8.86
C TYR A 134 -2.45 18.49 -9.54
N LEU A 135 -3.20 18.14 -10.58
CA LEU A 135 -4.01 19.06 -11.37
C LEU A 135 -5.48 18.72 -11.15
N LYS A 136 -6.19 19.52 -10.38
CA LYS A 136 -7.62 19.30 -10.09
C LYS A 136 -8.46 20.48 -10.59
N GLU A 137 -9.62 20.17 -11.14
CA GLU A 137 -10.60 21.16 -11.60
C GLU A 137 -10.91 22.18 -10.49
N ARG A 138 -10.88 23.48 -10.84
CA ARG A 138 -11.13 24.63 -9.93
C ARG A 138 -10.11 24.79 -8.78
N VAL A 139 -8.98 24.12 -8.86
CA VAL A 139 -7.90 24.23 -7.88
C VAL A 139 -6.63 24.66 -8.60
N SER A 140 -5.78 25.42 -7.90
CA SER A 140 -4.45 25.74 -8.40
C SER A 140 -3.59 24.49 -8.49
N PRO A 141 -2.79 24.31 -9.56
CA PRO A 141 -1.86 23.21 -9.68
C PRO A 141 -0.89 23.13 -8.51
N MET A 142 -0.73 21.94 -7.94
CA MET A 142 0.20 21.67 -6.86
C MET A 142 1.28 20.70 -7.32
N ALA A 143 2.49 20.87 -6.81
CA ALA A 143 3.57 19.90 -7.02
C ALA A 143 4.18 19.48 -5.69
N LYS A 144 4.53 18.20 -5.61
CA LYS A 144 5.36 17.66 -4.54
C LYS A 144 6.81 17.72 -4.99
N LYS A 145 7.61 18.57 -4.35
CA LYS A 145 9.00 18.85 -4.71
C LYS A 145 9.94 18.52 -3.56
N GLY A 146 11.15 18.10 -3.88
CA GLY A 146 12.21 17.87 -2.91
C GLY A 146 13.00 16.59 -3.16
N THR A 147 13.70 16.16 -2.13
CA THR A 147 14.46 14.90 -2.09
C THR A 147 13.72 13.89 -1.23
N VAL A 148 14.15 12.62 -1.24
CA VAL A 148 13.56 11.55 -0.39
C VAL A 148 13.57 11.95 1.12
N LYS A 149 14.54 12.77 1.53
CA LYS A 149 14.67 13.23 2.94
C LYS A 149 13.74 14.39 3.30
N GLU A 150 13.47 15.27 2.35
CA GLU A 150 12.66 16.46 2.60
C GLU A 150 11.77 16.77 1.39
N MET A 151 10.49 16.50 1.52
CA MET A 151 9.48 16.74 0.50
C MET A 151 8.47 17.78 0.96
N ARG A 152 8.14 18.73 0.07
CA ARG A 152 7.15 19.78 0.34
C ARG A 152 6.12 19.85 -0.77
N LEU A 153 4.87 20.04 -0.40
CA LEU A 153 3.79 20.33 -1.35
C LEU A 153 3.79 21.84 -1.62
N MET A 154 3.94 22.21 -2.90
CA MET A 154 4.07 23.59 -3.33
C MET A 154 3.05 23.89 -4.43
N LYS A 155 2.54 25.12 -4.42
CA LYS A 155 1.71 25.66 -5.50
C LYS A 155 2.59 26.01 -6.70
N ILE A 156 2.18 25.59 -7.91
CA ILE A 156 2.96 25.83 -9.13
C ILE A 156 2.58 27.17 -9.77
N ARG A 157 1.26 27.47 -9.81
CA ARG A 157 0.72 28.73 -10.37
C ARG A 157 -0.54 29.14 -9.60
N ASP A 158 -0.91 30.42 -9.68
CA ASP A 158 -2.12 30.95 -9.01
C ASP A 158 -3.41 30.65 -9.78
N GLN A 159 -3.34 30.52 -11.09
CA GLN A 159 -4.49 30.19 -11.92
C GLN A 159 -5.02 28.78 -11.62
N PHE A 160 -6.35 28.67 -11.49
CA PHE A 160 -7.02 27.38 -11.32
C PHE A 160 -7.01 26.58 -12.62
N CYS A 161 -6.94 25.26 -12.49
CA CYS A 161 -7.14 24.35 -13.62
C CYS A 161 -8.59 24.44 -14.09
N THR A 162 -8.78 24.53 -15.40
CA THR A 162 -10.11 24.47 -16.02
C THR A 162 -10.42 23.05 -16.51
N ASP A 163 -11.70 22.70 -16.59
CA ASP A 163 -12.13 21.42 -17.17
C ASP A 163 -11.63 21.26 -18.61
N TYR A 164 -11.62 22.33 -19.38
CA TYR A 164 -11.11 22.34 -20.76
C TYR A 164 -9.63 22.00 -20.84
N GLU A 165 -8.81 22.63 -19.99
CA GLU A 165 -7.37 22.35 -19.90
C GLU A 165 -7.09 20.90 -19.51
N LEU A 166 -7.80 20.40 -18.49
CA LEU A 166 -7.61 19.02 -18.02
C LEU A 166 -8.03 18.00 -19.06
N ARG A 167 -9.12 18.23 -19.79
CA ARG A 167 -9.54 17.34 -20.90
C ARG A 167 -8.53 17.33 -22.03
N GLY A 168 -7.96 18.48 -22.38
CA GLY A 168 -6.90 18.55 -23.38
C GLY A 168 -5.67 17.75 -22.99
N LEU A 169 -5.20 17.91 -21.75
CA LEU A 169 -4.08 17.13 -21.21
C LEU A 169 -4.40 15.63 -21.15
N ALA A 170 -5.59 15.26 -20.70
CA ALA A 170 -6.00 13.86 -20.63
C ALA A 170 -6.00 13.20 -22.04
N GLN A 171 -6.54 13.90 -23.03
CA GLN A 171 -6.55 13.41 -24.41
C GLN A 171 -5.12 13.22 -24.94
N GLU A 172 -4.24 14.21 -24.77
CA GLU A 172 -2.85 14.14 -25.16
C GLU A 172 -2.12 12.97 -24.50
N ILE A 173 -2.31 12.77 -23.19
CA ILE A 173 -1.72 11.67 -22.42
C ILE A 173 -2.18 10.31 -22.97
N LEU A 174 -3.48 10.15 -23.23
CA LEU A 174 -4.03 8.89 -23.75
C LEU A 174 -3.58 8.58 -25.17
N GLU A 175 -3.49 9.61 -26.01
CA GLU A 175 -2.95 9.44 -27.37
C GLU A 175 -1.48 9.05 -27.33
N ARG A 176 -0.69 9.71 -26.46
CA ARG A 176 0.70 9.38 -26.26
C ARG A 176 0.87 7.94 -25.78
N ALA A 177 0.13 7.52 -24.76
CA ALA A 177 0.22 6.16 -24.22
C ALA A 177 -0.05 5.05 -25.24
N LYS A 178 -0.83 5.34 -26.27
CA LYS A 178 -1.13 4.38 -27.36
C LYS A 178 -0.07 4.35 -28.46
N ARG A 179 0.69 5.44 -28.61
CA ARG A 179 1.66 5.60 -29.70
C ARG A 179 3.09 5.37 -29.25
N ASP A 180 3.35 5.62 -27.96
CA ASP A 180 4.67 5.48 -27.36
C ASP A 180 4.97 3.99 -27.15
N PRO A 181 6.12 3.46 -27.59
CA PRO A 181 6.51 2.08 -27.31
C PRO A 181 6.56 1.76 -25.82
N ASP A 182 6.92 2.75 -25.00
CA ASP A 182 6.99 2.65 -23.53
C ASP A 182 5.70 3.11 -22.86
N GLY A 183 4.64 3.36 -23.66
CA GLY A 183 3.34 3.79 -23.20
C GLY A 183 2.34 2.64 -23.13
N PHE A 184 1.59 2.54 -22.04
CA PHE A 184 0.48 1.61 -21.94
C PHE A 184 -0.57 2.06 -20.90
N ILE A 185 -1.78 1.52 -21.03
CA ILE A 185 -2.87 1.75 -20.09
C ILE A 185 -2.82 0.63 -19.04
N GLU A 186 -2.44 0.97 -17.82
CA GLU A 186 -2.32 0.05 -16.69
C GLU A 186 -3.69 -0.35 -16.14
N LEU A 187 -4.61 0.61 -16.04
CA LEU A 187 -5.96 0.41 -15.51
C LEU A 187 -6.94 1.30 -16.26
N GLU A 188 -8.05 0.72 -16.71
CA GLU A 188 -9.18 1.47 -17.24
C GLU A 188 -10.47 0.97 -16.62
N LYS A 189 -11.11 1.81 -15.79
CA LYS A 189 -12.41 1.57 -15.16
C LYS A 189 -13.26 2.81 -15.21
N ARG A 190 -14.56 2.66 -14.89
CA ARG A 190 -15.51 3.78 -14.91
C ARG A 190 -15.04 4.91 -13.99
N GLY A 191 -14.65 6.02 -14.59
CA GLY A 191 -14.21 7.23 -13.90
C GLY A 191 -12.75 7.25 -13.47
N VAL A 192 -11.93 6.27 -13.85
CA VAL A 192 -10.49 6.27 -13.62
C VAL A 192 -9.74 5.56 -14.74
N THR A 193 -8.67 6.20 -15.20
CA THR A 193 -7.70 5.61 -16.13
C THR A 193 -6.31 5.88 -15.59
N VAL A 194 -5.49 4.83 -15.47
CA VAL A 194 -4.08 4.93 -15.08
C VAL A 194 -3.22 4.57 -16.27
N VAL A 195 -2.30 5.44 -16.59
CA VAL A 195 -1.44 5.34 -17.76
C VAL A 195 0.02 5.39 -17.32
N GLN A 196 0.85 4.57 -17.94
CA GLN A 196 2.31 4.64 -17.83
C GLN A 196 2.87 5.18 -19.16
N ILE A 197 3.77 6.15 -19.10
CA ILE A 197 4.51 6.67 -20.26
C ILE A 197 5.97 6.83 -19.82
N GLY A 198 6.84 5.95 -20.31
CA GLY A 198 8.20 5.85 -19.81
C GLY A 198 8.21 5.70 -18.29
N SER A 199 8.93 6.55 -17.57
CA SER A 199 8.99 6.54 -16.10
C SER A 199 7.80 7.23 -15.42
N MET A 200 6.93 7.92 -16.16
CA MET A 200 5.83 8.70 -15.60
C MET A 200 4.55 7.88 -15.49
N ARG A 201 3.98 7.79 -14.29
CA ARG A 201 2.63 7.26 -14.06
C ARG A 201 1.65 8.41 -13.94
N ILE A 202 0.54 8.32 -14.66
CA ILE A 202 -0.49 9.33 -14.70
C ILE A 202 -1.85 8.70 -14.38
N ALA A 203 -2.49 9.15 -13.31
CA ALA A 203 -3.86 8.79 -12.98
C ALA A 203 -4.80 9.91 -13.39
N ILE A 204 -5.77 9.60 -14.25
CA ILE A 204 -6.83 10.49 -14.70
C ILE A 204 -8.11 10.04 -14.03
N THR A 205 -8.69 10.88 -13.18
CA THR A 205 -9.92 10.57 -12.46
C THR A 205 -11.02 11.57 -12.77
N ARG A 206 -12.28 11.10 -12.72
CA ARG A 206 -13.47 11.92 -12.97
C ARG A 206 -14.71 11.30 -12.34
N ARG A 207 -15.81 12.04 -12.36
CA ARG A 207 -17.10 11.53 -11.88
C ARG A 207 -17.52 10.26 -12.65
N PRO A 208 -18.12 9.27 -11.96
CA PRO A 208 -18.56 9.28 -10.56
C PRO A 208 -17.48 8.83 -9.54
N PHE A 209 -16.31 8.45 -9.97
CA PHE A 209 -15.24 7.94 -9.09
C PHE A 209 -14.66 9.05 -8.19
N SER A 210 -14.45 10.25 -8.74
CA SER A 210 -14.00 11.45 -8.01
C SER A 210 -15.08 12.56 -8.05
N ASP A 211 -14.93 13.57 -7.20
CA ASP A 211 -15.84 14.73 -7.12
C ASP A 211 -15.67 15.73 -8.28
N GLY A 212 -14.56 15.68 -8.99
CA GLY A 212 -14.20 16.50 -10.14
C GLY A 212 -13.16 15.81 -10.99
N MET A 213 -12.79 16.43 -12.12
CA MET A 213 -11.68 15.93 -12.93
C MET A 213 -10.35 16.24 -12.25
N GLU A 214 -9.50 15.24 -12.13
CA GLU A 214 -8.16 15.35 -11.59
C GLU A 214 -7.18 14.53 -12.41
N ILE A 215 -6.00 15.10 -12.64
CA ILE A 215 -4.85 14.41 -13.23
C ILE A 215 -3.72 14.45 -12.20
N THR A 216 -3.31 13.29 -11.74
CA THR A 216 -2.13 13.12 -10.87
C THR A 216 -1.04 12.44 -11.67
N ALA A 217 0.09 13.12 -11.86
CA ALA A 217 1.26 12.54 -12.50
C ALA A 217 2.40 12.38 -11.50
N VAL A 218 3.01 11.20 -11.48
CA VAL A 218 4.13 10.88 -10.61
C VAL A 218 5.30 10.46 -11.47
N ARG A 219 6.47 11.07 -11.22
CA ARG A 219 7.74 10.72 -11.84
C ARG A 219 8.72 10.37 -10.73
N PRO A 220 9.29 9.16 -10.69
CA PRO A 220 10.32 8.80 -9.71
C PRO A 220 11.52 9.74 -9.82
N ILE A 221 12.17 10.04 -8.70
CA ILE A 221 13.45 10.75 -8.70
C ILE A 221 14.52 9.76 -9.16
N ALA A 222 15.42 10.23 -10.01
CA ALA A 222 16.54 9.60 -10.70
C ALA A 222 17.15 8.31 -10.09
N ASP A 223 17.83 7.54 -10.96
CA ASP A 223 18.61 6.34 -10.65
C ASP A 223 19.54 6.53 -9.46
N VAL A 224 19.18 5.94 -8.33
CA VAL A 224 20.05 5.82 -7.16
C VAL A 224 20.80 4.50 -7.29
N SER A 225 22.11 4.54 -7.45
CA SER A 225 22.90 3.31 -7.46
C SER A 225 22.97 2.68 -6.07
N LEU A 226 23.13 1.35 -6.00
CA LEU A 226 23.20 0.64 -4.72
C LEU A 226 24.35 1.15 -3.84
N GLU A 227 25.44 1.64 -4.44
CA GLU A 227 26.60 2.22 -3.78
C GLU A 227 26.28 3.47 -2.93
N GLN A 228 25.23 4.18 -3.26
CA GLN A 228 24.84 5.42 -2.56
C GLN A 228 24.10 5.14 -1.26
N PHE A 229 23.64 3.91 -1.06
CA PHE A 229 23.03 3.53 0.20
C PHE A 229 24.09 3.23 1.25
N ASN A 230 23.83 3.69 2.47
CA ASN A 230 24.59 3.21 3.62
C ASN A 230 24.43 1.69 3.72
N LYS A 231 25.44 0.97 4.17
CA LYS A 231 25.46 -0.51 4.32
C LYS A 231 25.31 -1.30 3.00
N ALA A 232 25.54 -0.68 1.82
CA ALA A 232 25.46 -1.34 0.52
C ALA A 232 26.36 -2.60 0.43
N SER A 233 27.56 -2.57 1.01
CA SER A 233 28.49 -3.70 1.02
C SER A 233 27.90 -4.94 1.72
N ILE A 234 27.13 -4.74 2.78
CA ILE A 234 26.48 -5.84 3.49
C ILE A 234 25.42 -6.49 2.59
N ILE A 235 24.61 -5.67 1.92
CA ILE A 235 23.57 -6.15 1.01
C ILE A 235 24.18 -6.94 -0.14
N LYS A 236 25.22 -6.42 -0.79
CA LYS A 236 25.91 -7.09 -1.88
C LYS A 236 26.43 -8.47 -1.48
N ASN A 237 27.10 -8.56 -0.33
CA ASN A 237 27.62 -9.83 0.19
C ASN A 237 26.51 -10.84 0.48
N ARG A 238 25.34 -10.38 0.94
CA ARG A 238 24.22 -11.28 1.26
C ARG A 238 23.52 -11.79 0.03
N ILE A 239 23.32 -10.95 -0.98
CA ILE A 239 22.58 -11.32 -2.21
C ILE A 239 23.40 -12.31 -3.05
N VAL A 240 24.71 -12.10 -3.17
CA VAL A 240 25.60 -12.97 -3.96
C VAL A 240 25.85 -14.32 -3.29
N GLY A 241 25.66 -14.40 -1.95
CA GLY A 241 25.77 -15.66 -1.19
C GLY A 241 24.52 -16.54 -1.28
N ASP A 242 24.43 -17.51 -0.37
CA ASP A 242 23.30 -18.45 -0.30
C ASP A 242 21.99 -17.83 0.22
N LYS A 243 22.05 -16.58 0.67
CA LYS A 243 20.92 -15.90 1.29
C LYS A 243 20.10 -15.10 0.26
N ARG A 244 19.25 -15.81 -0.48
CA ARG A 244 18.48 -15.27 -1.60
C ARG A 244 17.01 -14.91 -1.28
N GLY A 245 16.62 -14.89 -0.01
CA GLY A 245 15.29 -14.50 0.47
C GLY A 245 15.36 -13.18 1.21
N LEU A 246 15.23 -12.04 0.50
CA LEU A 246 15.30 -10.70 1.06
C LEU A 246 13.92 -10.09 1.23
N LEU A 247 13.72 -9.39 2.34
CA LEU A 247 12.52 -8.60 2.57
C LEU A 247 12.92 -7.15 2.89
N ILE A 248 12.50 -6.22 2.04
CA ILE A 248 12.70 -4.77 2.24
C ILE A 248 11.44 -4.24 2.93
N ALA A 249 11.58 -3.81 4.17
CA ALA A 249 10.50 -3.34 5.01
C ALA A 249 10.65 -1.85 5.38
N GLY A 250 9.56 -1.18 5.69
CA GLY A 250 9.55 0.22 6.15
C GLY A 250 8.24 0.94 5.83
N SER A 251 8.14 2.18 6.28
CA SER A 251 6.96 3.03 6.10
C SER A 251 6.70 3.40 4.62
N PRO A 252 5.48 3.79 4.25
CA PRO A 252 5.19 4.35 2.93
C PRO A 252 6.07 5.58 2.64
N GLY A 253 6.64 5.64 1.43
CA GLY A 253 7.55 6.74 1.04
C GLY A 253 8.94 6.70 1.67
N GLY A 254 9.29 5.63 2.41
CA GLY A 254 10.60 5.48 3.07
C GLY A 254 11.77 5.13 2.14
N GLY A 255 11.56 4.94 0.81
CA GLY A 255 12.63 4.62 -0.15
C GLY A 255 12.81 3.13 -0.44
N LYS A 256 11.86 2.27 -0.04
CA LYS A 256 11.91 0.81 -0.26
C LYS A 256 12.00 0.42 -1.74
N THR A 257 11.09 0.95 -2.56
CA THR A 257 11.06 0.71 -4.01
C THR A 257 12.34 1.19 -4.69
N THR A 258 12.91 2.32 -4.24
CA THR A 258 14.21 2.82 -4.74
C THR A 258 15.35 1.86 -4.40
N LEU A 259 15.38 1.30 -3.18
CA LEU A 259 16.37 0.29 -2.82
C LEU A 259 16.17 -1.01 -3.63
N ALA A 260 14.94 -1.47 -3.80
CA ALA A 260 14.62 -2.66 -4.59
C ALA A 260 15.09 -2.50 -6.06
N GLN A 261 14.84 -1.34 -6.65
CA GLN A 261 15.30 -0.96 -7.98
C GLN A 261 16.83 -0.98 -8.08
N SER A 262 17.53 -0.36 -7.12
CA SER A 262 18.99 -0.33 -7.08
C SER A 262 19.58 -1.74 -6.96
N ILE A 263 18.95 -2.63 -6.19
CA ILE A 263 19.35 -4.04 -6.08
C ILE A 263 19.10 -4.77 -7.41
N ALA A 264 17.95 -4.55 -8.07
CA ALA A 264 17.64 -5.17 -9.35
C ALA A 264 18.66 -4.81 -10.42
N THR A 265 19.00 -3.53 -10.53
CA THR A 265 20.00 -3.02 -11.47
C THR A 265 21.38 -3.61 -11.15
N TYR A 266 21.79 -3.59 -9.89
CA TYR A 266 23.07 -4.19 -9.46
C TYR A 266 23.19 -5.67 -9.83
N LEU A 267 22.15 -6.47 -9.58
CA LEU A 267 22.14 -7.89 -9.93
C LEU A 267 22.25 -8.13 -11.43
N ALA A 268 21.52 -7.36 -12.23
CA ALA A 268 21.54 -7.47 -13.68
C ALA A 268 22.92 -7.09 -14.25
N GLU A 269 23.57 -6.05 -13.74
CA GLU A 269 24.95 -5.66 -14.10
C GLU A 269 25.98 -6.73 -13.75
N HIS A 270 25.68 -7.59 -12.76
CA HIS A 270 26.54 -8.71 -12.36
C HIS A 270 26.19 -10.03 -13.05
N GLY A 271 25.38 -9.97 -14.13
CA GLY A 271 25.11 -11.10 -15.01
C GLY A 271 24.00 -12.04 -14.57
N TYR A 272 23.19 -11.65 -13.57
CA TYR A 272 22.02 -12.42 -13.18
C TYR A 272 20.80 -12.08 -14.03
N VAL A 273 19.98 -13.08 -14.33
CA VAL A 273 18.66 -12.89 -14.97
C VAL A 273 17.67 -12.39 -13.94
N VAL A 274 17.37 -11.10 -13.97
CA VAL A 274 16.46 -10.45 -13.04
C VAL A 274 15.13 -10.16 -13.72
N LYS A 275 14.03 -10.39 -13.04
CA LYS A 275 12.67 -10.04 -13.45
C LYS A 275 11.95 -9.35 -12.30
N THR A 276 10.87 -8.62 -12.60
CA THR A 276 10.04 -8.00 -11.56
C THR A 276 8.61 -8.51 -11.61
N MET A 277 7.93 -8.47 -10.48
CA MET A 277 6.49 -8.68 -10.31
C MET A 277 5.92 -7.46 -9.59
N GLU A 278 5.02 -6.75 -10.25
CA GLU A 278 4.54 -5.45 -9.79
C GLU A 278 3.05 -5.26 -10.11
N ALA A 279 2.29 -4.69 -9.22
CA ALA A 279 0.90 -4.32 -9.47
C ALA A 279 0.53 -3.04 -8.70
N PRO A 280 0.61 -1.89 -9.34
CA PRO A 280 1.08 -1.57 -10.71
C PRO A 280 2.62 -1.50 -10.83
N ARG A 281 3.15 -1.45 -12.06
CA ARG A 281 4.59 -1.32 -12.30
C ARG A 281 5.12 0.04 -11.84
N GLU A 282 6.07 0.06 -10.92
CA GLU A 282 6.64 1.28 -10.32
C GLU A 282 8.18 1.36 -10.41
N LEU A 283 8.83 0.20 -10.53
CA LEU A 283 10.29 0.14 -10.60
C LEU A 283 10.81 0.78 -11.89
N GLN A 284 11.86 1.58 -11.74
CA GLN A 284 12.62 2.10 -12.87
C GLN A 284 13.85 1.23 -13.06
N VAL A 285 13.77 0.29 -13.96
CA VAL A 285 14.84 -0.68 -14.22
C VAL A 285 15.24 -0.64 -15.69
N PRO A 286 16.51 -0.98 -16.03
CA PRO A 286 16.96 -1.04 -17.42
C PRO A 286 16.13 -1.99 -18.27
N ASP A 287 16.00 -1.72 -19.58
CA ASP A 287 15.15 -2.44 -20.55
C ASP A 287 15.39 -3.95 -20.61
N HIS A 288 16.58 -4.43 -20.24
CA HIS A 288 16.88 -5.85 -20.21
C HIS A 288 16.26 -6.59 -19.00
N ILE A 289 15.73 -5.86 -18.00
CA ILE A 289 14.94 -6.40 -16.91
C ILE A 289 13.46 -6.33 -17.30
N THR A 290 12.87 -7.47 -17.63
CA THR A 290 11.44 -7.52 -17.96
C THR A 290 10.59 -7.32 -16.71
N GLN A 291 9.66 -6.38 -16.77
CA GLN A 291 8.71 -6.08 -15.72
C GLN A 291 7.37 -6.77 -16.00
N TYR A 292 6.93 -7.63 -15.09
CA TYR A 292 5.67 -8.36 -15.19
C TYR A 292 4.64 -7.76 -14.25
N THR A 293 3.41 -7.62 -14.73
CA THR A 293 2.24 -7.30 -13.90
C THR A 293 1.38 -8.54 -13.71
N SER A 294 0.26 -8.40 -12.99
CA SER A 294 -0.67 -9.51 -12.78
C SER A 294 -1.29 -9.99 -14.11
N LEU A 295 -1.12 -11.27 -14.42
CA LEU A 295 -1.74 -11.92 -15.58
C LEU A 295 -3.18 -12.31 -15.22
N ASP A 296 -4.14 -11.82 -16.00
CA ASP A 296 -5.58 -12.00 -15.74
C ASP A 296 -6.02 -11.57 -14.32
N GLY A 297 -5.32 -10.56 -13.76
CA GLY A 297 -5.61 -10.03 -12.43
C GLY A 297 -5.05 -10.84 -11.26
N SER A 298 -4.28 -11.91 -11.53
CA SER A 298 -3.63 -12.78 -10.53
C SER A 298 -2.11 -12.75 -10.65
N MET A 299 -1.43 -12.56 -9.52
CA MET A 299 0.03 -12.72 -9.43
C MET A 299 0.47 -14.18 -9.43
N GLU A 300 -0.40 -15.12 -9.07
CA GLU A 300 -0.14 -16.55 -9.14
C GLU A 300 0.08 -16.99 -10.60
N ASN A 301 -0.80 -16.54 -11.53
CA ASN A 301 -0.62 -16.81 -12.96
C ASN A 301 0.69 -16.21 -13.51
N THR A 302 1.10 -15.06 -13.00
CA THR A 302 2.39 -14.44 -13.37
C THR A 302 3.56 -15.26 -12.85
N ALA A 303 3.47 -15.78 -11.63
CA ALA A 303 4.50 -16.65 -11.05
C ALA A 303 4.67 -17.96 -11.85
N ASP A 304 3.58 -18.57 -12.31
CA ASP A 304 3.63 -19.76 -13.17
C ASP A 304 4.46 -19.50 -14.44
N VAL A 305 4.26 -18.36 -15.08
CA VAL A 305 5.07 -17.95 -16.23
C VAL A 305 6.54 -17.76 -15.84
N LEU A 306 6.81 -17.10 -14.71
CA LEU A 306 8.18 -16.84 -14.25
C LEU A 306 8.93 -18.12 -13.88
N LEU A 307 8.25 -19.12 -13.32
CA LEU A 307 8.84 -20.46 -13.07
C LEU A 307 9.28 -21.14 -14.38
N LEU A 308 8.58 -20.92 -15.49
CA LEU A 308 8.98 -21.43 -16.82
C LEU A 308 10.16 -20.64 -17.40
N VAL A 309 10.22 -19.33 -17.16
CA VAL A 309 11.30 -18.44 -17.63
C VAL A 309 12.61 -18.65 -16.85
N ARG A 310 12.53 -19.16 -15.63
CA ARG A 310 13.66 -19.48 -14.73
C ARG A 310 14.62 -18.32 -14.49
N PRO A 311 14.16 -17.18 -13.96
CA PRO A 311 15.06 -16.10 -13.56
C PRO A 311 15.91 -16.53 -12.36
N ASP A 312 17.10 -15.90 -12.21
CA ASP A 312 17.92 -16.06 -11.02
C ASP A 312 17.32 -15.33 -9.82
N PHE A 313 16.75 -14.12 -10.08
CA PHE A 313 16.11 -13.29 -9.07
C PHE A 313 14.80 -12.69 -9.58
N VAL A 314 13.86 -12.54 -8.65
CA VAL A 314 12.61 -11.80 -8.87
C VAL A 314 12.45 -10.75 -7.78
N ILE A 315 12.21 -9.50 -8.20
CA ILE A 315 11.80 -8.42 -7.32
C ILE A 315 10.29 -8.39 -7.28
N PHE A 316 9.69 -8.66 -6.13
CA PHE A 316 8.24 -8.58 -5.94
C PHE A 316 7.92 -7.29 -5.17
N ASP A 317 7.56 -6.24 -5.93
CA ASP A 317 7.24 -4.95 -5.33
C ASP A 317 5.82 -4.96 -4.76
N GLU A 318 5.72 -4.51 -3.50
CA GLU A 318 4.49 -4.38 -2.72
C GLU A 318 3.68 -5.67 -2.48
N LEU A 319 4.19 -6.54 -1.60
CA LEU A 319 3.42 -7.65 -1.04
C LEU A 319 2.25 -7.13 -0.19
N ARG A 320 1.01 -7.24 -0.68
CA ARG A 320 -0.19 -6.68 -0.04
C ARG A 320 -1.23 -7.74 0.32
N LYS A 321 -1.55 -8.63 -0.63
CA LYS A 321 -2.60 -9.63 -0.50
C LYS A 321 -2.05 -10.92 0.09
N ASN A 322 -2.94 -11.73 0.69
CA ASN A 322 -2.55 -13.04 1.21
C ASN A 322 -1.93 -13.96 0.16
N GLU A 323 -2.39 -13.85 -1.09
CA GLU A 323 -1.87 -14.59 -2.23
C GLU A 323 -0.42 -14.20 -2.55
N ASP A 324 -0.06 -12.91 -2.45
CA ASP A 324 1.29 -12.43 -2.77
C ASP A 324 2.35 -13.10 -1.87
N PHE A 325 2.03 -13.30 -0.58
CA PHE A 325 2.94 -13.96 0.38
C PHE A 325 3.15 -15.44 0.06
N ARG A 326 2.10 -16.14 -0.42
CA ARG A 326 2.20 -17.53 -0.85
C ARG A 326 3.02 -17.64 -2.13
N VAL A 327 2.72 -16.81 -3.11
CA VAL A 327 3.47 -16.74 -4.38
C VAL A 327 4.96 -16.48 -4.12
N PHE A 328 5.29 -15.51 -3.25
CA PHE A 328 6.67 -15.25 -2.86
C PHE A 328 7.34 -16.49 -2.25
N ALA A 329 6.65 -17.18 -1.36
CA ALA A 329 7.15 -18.38 -0.69
C ALA A 329 7.38 -19.52 -1.68
N ASP A 330 6.42 -19.79 -2.56
CA ASP A 330 6.46 -20.88 -3.53
C ASP A 330 7.61 -20.69 -4.54
N MET A 331 7.75 -19.48 -5.08
CA MET A 331 8.87 -19.14 -5.96
C MET A 331 10.22 -19.27 -5.26
N ARG A 332 10.30 -18.83 -3.99
CA ARG A 332 11.54 -18.96 -3.20
C ARG A 332 11.89 -20.42 -2.93
N LEU A 333 10.90 -21.26 -2.60
CA LEU A 333 11.08 -22.70 -2.38
C LEU A 333 11.40 -23.44 -3.69
N ALA A 334 10.96 -22.93 -4.83
CA ALA A 334 11.37 -23.42 -6.15
C ALA A 334 12.84 -23.06 -6.51
N GLY A 335 13.54 -22.30 -5.67
CA GLY A 335 14.96 -21.99 -5.81
C GLY A 335 15.28 -20.61 -6.41
N ILE A 336 14.27 -19.82 -6.75
CA ILE A 336 14.46 -18.45 -7.26
C ILE A 336 14.88 -17.53 -6.11
N GLY A 337 15.84 -16.64 -6.34
CA GLY A 337 16.17 -15.56 -5.42
C GLY A 337 15.02 -14.56 -5.37
N MET A 338 14.39 -14.39 -4.20
CA MET A 338 13.23 -13.51 -4.03
C MET A 338 13.59 -12.28 -3.21
N ILE A 339 13.24 -11.11 -3.73
CA ILE A 339 13.37 -9.82 -3.04
C ILE A 339 11.98 -9.21 -2.96
N GLY A 340 11.40 -9.19 -1.77
CA GLY A 340 10.05 -8.67 -1.54
C GLY A 340 10.08 -7.28 -0.91
N VAL A 341 9.16 -6.42 -1.31
CA VAL A 341 8.93 -5.12 -0.69
C VAL A 341 7.63 -5.14 0.09
N ILE A 342 7.68 -4.72 1.35
CA ILE A 342 6.52 -4.73 2.24
C ILE A 342 6.43 -3.43 3.05
N HIS A 343 5.21 -2.96 3.26
CA HIS A 343 4.94 -1.93 4.23
C HIS A 343 4.89 -2.53 5.63
N ALA A 344 5.81 -2.15 6.51
CA ALA A 344 5.85 -2.60 7.89
C ALA A 344 6.43 -1.52 8.80
N ILE A 345 5.98 -1.52 10.06
CA ILE A 345 6.47 -0.59 11.09
C ILE A 345 7.75 -1.14 11.73
N GLY A 346 7.92 -2.45 11.73
CA GLY A 346 9.08 -3.14 12.28
C GLY A 346 9.32 -4.51 11.64
N ALA A 347 10.47 -5.11 11.92
CA ALA A 347 10.83 -6.41 11.39
C ALA A 347 9.90 -7.54 11.86
N HIS A 348 9.39 -7.43 13.09
CA HIS A 348 8.41 -8.38 13.65
C HIS A 348 7.09 -8.34 12.87
N ASP A 349 6.55 -7.14 12.55
CA ASP A 349 5.33 -6.97 11.76
C ASP A 349 5.49 -7.59 10.36
N ALA A 350 6.64 -7.34 9.72
CA ALA A 350 6.94 -7.91 8.41
C ALA A 350 6.91 -9.45 8.42
N LEU A 351 7.54 -10.09 9.42
CA LEU A 351 7.56 -11.55 9.54
C LEU A 351 6.22 -12.14 9.97
N GLN A 352 5.49 -11.46 10.85
CA GLN A 352 4.18 -11.91 11.30
C GLN A 352 3.20 -12.04 10.12
N ARG A 353 3.25 -11.12 9.16
CA ARG A 353 2.43 -11.22 7.94
C ARG A 353 2.72 -12.47 7.11
N PHE A 354 3.94 -12.98 7.13
CA PHE A 354 4.28 -14.24 6.50
C PHE A 354 3.87 -15.44 7.36
N SER A 355 4.10 -15.39 8.68
CA SER A 355 3.85 -16.53 9.58
C SER A 355 2.39 -16.99 9.63
N ASP A 356 1.45 -16.08 9.35
CA ASP A 356 0.02 -16.39 9.30
C ASP A 356 -0.41 -17.03 7.97
N ARG A 357 0.46 -17.03 6.95
CA ARG A 357 0.14 -17.43 5.57
C ARG A 357 1.00 -18.55 5.02
N VAL A 358 2.12 -18.81 5.64
CA VAL A 358 3.12 -19.80 5.25
C VAL A 358 3.43 -20.70 6.44
N ASP A 359 3.81 -21.95 6.18
CA ASP A 359 4.23 -22.83 7.27
C ASP A 359 5.42 -22.23 8.01
N PHE A 360 5.26 -22.10 9.31
CA PHE A 360 6.25 -21.47 10.20
C PHE A 360 7.62 -22.15 10.13
N GLY A 361 7.64 -23.49 9.97
CA GLY A 361 8.88 -24.27 9.91
C GLY A 361 9.77 -23.97 8.70
N VAL A 362 9.18 -23.43 7.61
CA VAL A 362 9.91 -23.09 6.39
C VAL A 362 10.21 -21.59 6.26
N LEU A 363 9.67 -20.77 7.15
CA LEU A 363 9.81 -19.31 7.09
C LEU A 363 11.26 -18.83 6.93
N PRO A 364 12.28 -19.35 7.66
CA PRO A 364 13.67 -18.95 7.50
C PRO A 364 14.32 -19.40 6.18
N GLN A 365 13.72 -20.37 5.49
CA GLN A 365 14.14 -20.77 4.14
C GLN A 365 13.61 -19.80 3.08
N ILE A 366 12.47 -19.17 3.37
CA ILE A 366 11.81 -18.21 2.49
C ILE A 366 12.43 -16.82 2.69
N ILE A 367 12.54 -16.36 3.94
CA ILE A 367 13.11 -15.06 4.32
C ILE A 367 14.27 -15.31 5.25
N ASN A 368 15.47 -14.96 4.82
CA ASN A 368 16.67 -15.06 5.63
C ASN A 368 17.31 -13.69 5.93
N THR A 369 16.79 -12.63 5.32
CA THR A 369 17.29 -11.26 5.55
C THR A 369 16.15 -10.27 5.50
N ILE A 370 16.08 -9.37 6.48
CA ILE A 370 15.16 -8.24 6.48
C ILE A 370 15.98 -6.95 6.51
N ILE A 371 15.69 -6.06 5.57
CA ILE A 371 16.31 -4.74 5.46
C ILE A 371 15.25 -3.71 5.82
N PHE A 372 15.46 -2.95 6.87
CA PHE A 372 14.53 -1.89 7.25
C PHE A 372 15.01 -0.54 6.71
N VAL A 373 14.12 0.14 5.97
CA VAL A 373 14.42 1.40 5.28
C VAL A 373 13.53 2.49 5.82
N ASP A 374 14.13 3.59 6.26
CA ASP A 374 13.43 4.81 6.66
C ASP A 374 14.10 6.03 6.06
N LYS A 375 13.30 6.95 5.50
CA LYS A 375 13.76 8.21 4.89
C LYS A 375 14.93 8.06 3.90
N GLY A 376 14.91 6.98 3.12
CA GLY A 376 15.91 6.68 2.11
C GLY A 376 17.22 6.10 2.64
N GLU A 377 17.30 5.77 3.92
CA GLU A 377 18.49 5.16 4.55
C GLU A 377 18.16 3.78 5.10
N ILE A 378 19.13 2.87 5.04
CA ILE A 378 19.03 1.55 5.66
C ILE A 378 19.32 1.70 7.13
N THR A 379 18.29 1.60 7.97
CA THR A 379 18.44 1.72 9.42
C THR A 379 18.98 0.45 10.03
N ASN A 380 18.36 -0.70 9.73
CA ASN A 380 18.73 -1.99 10.30
C ASN A 380 18.75 -3.09 9.23
N ILE A 381 19.61 -4.06 9.44
CA ILE A 381 19.63 -5.32 8.68
C ILE A 381 19.55 -6.45 9.69
N TYR A 382 18.56 -7.33 9.51
CA TYR A 382 18.33 -8.46 10.39
C TYR A 382 18.62 -9.77 9.67
N ASP A 383 19.21 -10.70 10.38
CA ASP A 383 19.39 -12.09 9.98
C ASP A 383 18.26 -12.93 10.58
N VAL A 384 17.57 -13.70 9.73
CA VAL A 384 16.49 -14.59 10.14
C VAL A 384 17.02 -16.01 10.15
N GLY A 385 17.03 -16.61 11.33
CA GLY A 385 17.54 -17.95 11.58
C GLY A 385 16.45 -18.89 12.07
N PHE A 386 16.81 -20.16 12.18
CA PHE A 386 15.96 -21.21 12.71
C PHE A 386 16.72 -22.02 13.75
N THR A 387 16.06 -22.30 14.84
CA THR A 387 16.58 -23.18 15.88
C THR A 387 15.47 -24.02 16.50
N ILE A 388 15.84 -25.13 17.12
CA ILE A 388 14.90 -25.94 17.91
C ILE A 388 15.34 -25.83 19.36
N LYS A 389 14.59 -25.08 20.14
CA LYS A 389 14.89 -24.85 21.56
C LYS A 389 13.61 -24.63 22.35
N VAL A 390 13.74 -24.59 23.66
CA VAL A 390 12.70 -24.03 24.52
C VAL A 390 12.79 -22.51 24.39
N PRO A 391 11.73 -21.79 24.00
CA PRO A 391 11.74 -20.34 23.89
C PRO A 391 12.14 -19.67 25.22
N GLU A 392 12.81 -18.53 25.17
CA GLU A 392 13.17 -17.79 26.37
C GLU A 392 11.91 -17.40 27.15
N GLY A 393 11.98 -17.51 28.49
CA GLY A 393 10.84 -17.24 29.38
C GLY A 393 9.84 -18.39 29.58
N MET A 394 9.99 -19.52 28.89
CA MET A 394 9.15 -20.69 29.07
C MET A 394 9.78 -21.74 30.00
N SER A 395 8.96 -22.57 30.69
CA SER A 395 9.46 -23.63 31.57
C SER A 395 10.08 -24.79 30.78
N SER A 396 11.11 -25.45 31.34
CA SER A 396 11.82 -26.58 30.73
C SER A 396 10.97 -27.85 30.52
N ASP A 397 9.76 -27.90 31.08
CA ASP A 397 8.81 -29.00 30.88
C ASP A 397 7.99 -28.86 29.57
N ILE A 398 8.17 -27.76 28.85
CA ILE A 398 7.58 -27.53 27.52
C ILE A 398 8.52 -28.13 26.48
N ASN A 399 7.98 -29.00 25.64
CA ASN A 399 8.72 -29.66 24.56
C ASN A 399 9.50 -28.66 23.67
N LEU A 400 10.68 -29.07 23.23
CA LEU A 400 11.48 -28.37 22.22
C LEU A 400 10.60 -27.98 21.03
N ARG A 401 10.70 -26.72 20.61
CA ARG A 401 9.86 -26.16 19.53
C ARG A 401 10.72 -25.53 18.44
N PRO A 402 10.21 -25.52 17.22
CA PRO A 402 10.76 -24.68 16.17
C PRO A 402 10.64 -23.20 16.58
N VAL A 403 11.75 -22.48 16.57
CA VAL A 403 11.83 -21.06 16.89
C VAL A 403 12.52 -20.35 15.74
N THR A 404 11.88 -19.35 15.17
CA THR A 404 12.54 -18.43 14.26
C THR A 404 13.20 -17.33 15.07
N THR A 405 14.49 -17.17 14.90
CA THR A 405 15.30 -16.16 15.58
C THR A 405 15.58 -15.00 14.64
N VAL A 406 15.49 -13.78 15.14
CA VAL A 406 15.83 -12.57 14.38
C VAL A 406 16.91 -11.83 15.13
N SER A 407 18.09 -11.75 14.53
CA SER A 407 19.27 -11.10 15.09
C SER A 407 19.64 -9.86 14.28
N ASP A 408 20.13 -8.83 14.94
CA ASP A 408 20.75 -7.70 14.26
C ASP A 408 22.06 -8.20 13.58
N TYR A 409 22.19 -7.90 12.29
CA TYR A 409 23.32 -8.42 11.51
C TYR A 409 24.65 -7.82 11.92
N GLU A 410 24.68 -6.57 12.38
CA GLU A 410 25.92 -5.86 12.69
C GLU A 410 26.43 -6.21 14.09
N THR A 411 25.55 -6.35 15.07
CA THR A 411 25.93 -6.67 16.45
C THR A 411 25.90 -8.17 16.72
N GLY A 412 25.13 -8.95 15.96
CA GLY A 412 24.87 -10.36 16.21
C GLY A 412 23.88 -10.61 17.34
N ASP A 413 23.36 -9.55 17.95
CA ASP A 413 22.45 -9.67 19.09
C ASP A 413 21.09 -10.21 18.63
N LEU A 414 20.55 -11.14 19.40
CA LEU A 414 19.20 -11.64 19.20
C LEU A 414 18.19 -10.56 19.60
N VAL A 415 17.36 -10.13 18.66
CA VAL A 415 16.39 -9.03 18.87
C VAL A 415 15.05 -9.57 19.31
N PHE A 416 14.55 -10.62 18.65
CA PHE A 416 13.30 -11.28 19.02
C PHE A 416 13.23 -12.71 18.51
N GLU A 417 12.34 -13.49 19.11
CA GLU A 417 12.02 -14.86 18.76
C GLU A 417 10.56 -14.97 18.36
N ILE A 418 10.29 -15.77 17.33
CA ILE A 418 8.94 -16.09 16.89
C ILE A 418 8.74 -17.60 16.97
N PHE A 419 7.64 -18.04 17.57
CA PHE A 419 7.28 -19.45 17.69
C PHE A 419 5.76 -19.63 17.77
N LYS A 420 5.27 -20.83 17.51
CA LYS A 420 3.86 -21.17 17.69
C LYS A 420 3.61 -21.81 19.07
N TYR A 421 2.61 -21.30 19.75
CA TYR A 421 2.10 -21.86 21.01
C TYR A 421 0.59 -21.94 20.95
N ASP A 422 0.04 -23.11 21.18
CA ASP A 422 -1.40 -23.41 21.14
C ASP A 422 -2.13 -22.91 19.86
N GLY A 423 -1.43 -23.01 18.72
CA GLY A 423 -1.94 -22.54 17.42
C GLY A 423 -1.71 -21.06 17.12
N GLU A 424 -1.32 -20.26 18.09
CA GLU A 424 -1.05 -18.83 17.93
C GLU A 424 0.44 -18.54 17.69
N THR A 425 0.72 -17.51 16.91
CA THR A 425 2.08 -17.02 16.67
C THR A 425 2.48 -16.04 17.77
N ILE A 426 3.49 -16.38 18.55
CA ILE A 426 4.04 -15.54 19.62
C ILE A 426 5.32 -14.88 19.14
N VAL A 427 5.43 -13.57 19.31
CA VAL A 427 6.64 -12.80 19.11
C VAL A 427 7.18 -12.35 20.46
N MET A 428 8.36 -12.83 20.81
CA MET A 428 8.99 -12.53 22.09
C MET A 428 10.24 -11.68 21.88
N PRO A 429 10.27 -10.42 22.33
CA PRO A 429 11.48 -9.62 22.31
C PRO A 429 12.52 -10.21 23.29
N VAL A 430 13.77 -10.31 22.84
CA VAL A 430 14.88 -10.80 23.68
C VAL A 430 15.62 -9.56 24.21
N MET A 431 15.60 -9.39 25.53
CA MET A 431 16.41 -8.35 26.17
C MET A 431 17.85 -8.81 26.25
N SER A 432 18.76 -8.21 25.48
CA SER A 432 20.19 -8.44 25.66
C SER A 432 20.64 -7.90 27.03
N MET A 433 21.14 -8.80 27.90
CA MET A 433 21.78 -8.41 29.15
C MET A 433 23.10 -7.69 28.84
N GLY A 434 23.12 -6.35 28.87
CA GLY A 434 24.40 -5.62 28.77
C GLY A 434 24.36 -4.18 28.31
N ALA A 435 23.32 -3.72 27.63
CA ALA A 435 23.06 -2.30 27.49
C ALA A 435 21.75 -2.00 28.20
N ALA A 436 21.80 -1.08 29.18
CA ALA A 436 20.54 -0.42 29.57
C ALA A 436 19.88 -0.03 28.24
N PRO A 437 18.64 -0.44 27.96
CA PRO A 437 17.98 0.02 26.77
C PRO A 437 18.11 1.53 26.82
N ALA A 438 18.75 2.11 25.78
CA ALA A 438 18.48 3.51 25.52
C ALA A 438 16.96 3.56 25.57
N PRO A 439 16.35 4.34 26.48
CA PRO A 439 14.92 4.28 26.67
C PRO A 439 14.36 4.27 25.27
N LEU A 440 13.62 3.21 24.91
CA LEU A 440 12.73 3.28 23.78
C LEU A 440 12.09 4.64 24.04
N LYS A 441 12.49 5.65 23.24
CA LYS A 441 11.81 6.92 23.27
C LYS A 441 10.39 6.44 23.07
N ALA A 442 9.66 6.42 24.18
CA ALA A 442 8.22 6.35 24.14
C ALA A 442 7.88 7.26 23.00
N PRO A 443 7.13 6.82 21.98
CA PRO A 443 6.85 7.66 20.85
C PRO A 443 6.67 9.01 21.49
N SER A 444 7.62 9.90 21.26
CA SER A 444 7.55 11.24 21.84
C SER A 444 6.19 11.64 21.39
N VAL A 445 5.26 11.72 22.35
CA VAL A 445 3.98 12.36 22.13
C VAL A 445 4.41 13.60 21.37
N PRO A 446 4.08 13.72 20.07
CA PRO A 446 4.45 14.91 19.35
C PRO A 446 3.97 16.00 20.26
N LYS A 447 4.87 16.88 20.71
CA LYS A 447 4.44 18.14 21.31
C LYS A 447 3.37 18.60 20.35
N GLU A 448 2.14 18.68 20.83
CA GLU A 448 0.96 19.09 20.13
C GLU A 448 1.32 20.19 19.12
N GLU A 449 1.68 19.81 17.92
CA GLU A 449 1.29 20.59 16.75
C GLU A 449 -0.22 20.41 16.75
N GLU A 450 -0.89 21.42 17.25
CA GLU A 450 -2.34 21.54 17.34
C GLU A 450 -2.91 21.14 15.97
N ASN A 451 -3.33 19.88 15.84
CA ASN A 451 -3.92 19.39 14.61
C ASN A 451 -5.25 20.11 14.45
N THR A 452 -5.24 21.16 13.66
CA THR A 452 -6.40 22.06 13.45
C THR A 452 -7.64 21.27 13.02
N GLN A 453 -7.44 20.10 12.36
CA GLN A 453 -8.52 19.19 11.97
C GLN A 453 -9.14 18.49 13.19
N TRP A 454 -8.35 18.05 14.14
CA TRP A 454 -8.84 17.42 15.37
C TRP A 454 -9.66 18.41 16.20
N LYS A 455 -9.23 19.64 16.34
CA LYS A 455 -10.00 20.71 17.04
C LYS A 455 -11.37 20.99 16.39
N ILE A 456 -11.45 20.87 15.07
CA ILE A 456 -12.73 21.04 14.36
C ILE A 456 -13.66 19.85 14.65
N LEU A 457 -13.13 18.63 14.59
CA LEU A 457 -13.86 17.39 14.88
C LEU A 457 -14.31 17.34 16.35
N GLU A 458 -13.44 17.68 17.29
CA GLU A 458 -13.79 17.77 18.73
C GLU A 458 -14.96 18.72 18.98
N LYS A 459 -14.93 19.92 18.38
CA LYS A 459 -16.05 20.87 18.49
C LYS A 459 -17.34 20.36 17.84
N GLU A 460 -17.25 19.64 16.77
CA GLU A 460 -18.43 19.06 16.11
C GLU A 460 -19.04 17.92 16.93
N ILE A 461 -18.20 17.02 17.48
CA ILE A 461 -18.62 15.97 18.41
C ILE A 461 -19.24 16.59 19.67
N GLN A 462 -18.58 17.58 20.25
CA GLN A 462 -19.07 18.29 21.45
C GLN A 462 -20.44 18.92 21.21
N ARG A 463 -20.67 19.52 20.04
CA ARG A 463 -21.95 20.12 19.67
C ARG A 463 -23.06 19.08 19.49
N GLU A 464 -22.78 17.92 18.88
CA GLU A 464 -23.78 16.89 18.63
C GLU A 464 -24.13 16.13 19.92
N ILE A 465 -23.15 15.83 20.78
CA ILE A 465 -23.38 15.18 22.08
C ILE A 465 -24.03 16.14 23.07
N GLY A 466 -23.71 17.42 23.03
CA GLY A 466 -24.33 18.46 23.84
C GLY A 466 -25.84 18.64 23.62
N ARG A 467 -26.45 17.95 22.63
CA ARG A 467 -27.91 17.89 22.47
C ARG A 467 -28.58 16.88 23.41
N TYR A 468 -27.80 15.98 23.98
CA TYR A 468 -28.28 14.89 24.83
C TYR A 468 -27.83 15.00 26.28
N THR A 469 -27.05 16.04 26.61
CA THR A 469 -26.57 16.35 27.97
C THR A 469 -26.67 17.84 28.24
N ASP A 470 -27.07 18.21 29.44
CA ASP A 470 -27.08 19.59 29.94
C ASP A 470 -25.75 19.93 30.67
N GLY A 471 -24.85 18.94 30.78
CA GLY A 471 -23.60 19.03 31.49
C GLY A 471 -22.39 19.30 30.62
N TYR A 472 -21.21 19.24 31.23
CA TYR A 472 -19.92 19.39 30.55
C TYR A 472 -19.63 18.18 29.64
N VAL A 473 -19.16 18.43 28.42
CA VAL A 473 -18.76 17.43 27.44
C VAL A 473 -17.28 17.64 27.16
N ASP A 474 -16.47 16.64 27.45
CA ASP A 474 -15.05 16.64 27.16
C ASP A 474 -14.73 15.59 26.09
N VAL A 475 -14.04 16.00 25.03
CA VAL A 475 -13.79 15.17 23.84
C VAL A 475 -12.29 15.04 23.63
N HIS A 476 -11.82 13.83 23.55
CA HIS A 476 -10.43 13.49 23.29
C HIS A 476 -10.29 12.62 22.04
N MET A 477 -9.58 13.13 21.03
CA MET A 477 -9.26 12.33 19.85
C MET A 477 -8.16 11.31 20.19
N LEU A 478 -8.42 10.04 19.89
CA LEU A 478 -7.43 8.95 20.03
C LEU A 478 -6.70 8.68 18.72
N SER A 479 -7.37 8.91 17.58
CA SER A 479 -6.85 8.76 16.23
C SER A 479 -7.75 9.50 15.24
N ASP A 480 -7.36 9.58 13.98
CA ASP A 480 -8.17 10.19 12.90
C ASP A 480 -9.54 9.50 12.68
N SER A 481 -9.73 8.31 13.25
CA SER A 481 -10.96 7.50 13.10
C SER A 481 -11.68 7.21 14.42
N LYS A 482 -11.17 7.67 15.58
CA LYS A 482 -11.73 7.34 16.89
C LYS A 482 -11.56 8.45 17.92
N ALA A 483 -12.66 8.78 18.64
CA ALA A 483 -12.68 9.70 19.76
C ALA A 483 -13.31 9.06 21.01
N VAL A 484 -12.90 9.53 22.19
CA VAL A 484 -13.54 9.24 23.47
C VAL A 484 -14.16 10.50 23.99
N VAL A 485 -15.38 10.40 24.50
CA VAL A 485 -16.14 11.52 25.05
C VAL A 485 -16.56 11.22 26.48
N TYR A 486 -16.19 12.12 27.39
CA TYR A 486 -16.56 12.05 28.79
C TYR A 486 -17.70 13.01 29.10
N ILE A 487 -18.77 12.50 29.66
CA ILE A 487 -19.97 13.24 30.05
C ILE A 487 -20.39 12.88 31.48
N GLU A 488 -21.31 13.62 32.06
CA GLU A 488 -21.90 13.31 33.37
C GLU A 488 -22.52 11.92 33.39
N ASP A 489 -22.30 11.15 34.45
CA ASP A 489 -22.76 9.75 34.58
C ASP A 489 -24.25 9.58 34.33
N LYS A 490 -25.07 10.56 34.77
CA LYS A 490 -26.53 10.56 34.57
C LYS A 490 -26.96 10.72 33.10
N ASP A 491 -26.11 11.30 32.24
CA ASP A 491 -26.42 11.65 30.85
C ASP A 491 -25.93 10.57 29.87
N VAL A 492 -25.08 9.64 30.30
CA VAL A 492 -24.53 8.56 29.47
C VAL A 492 -25.66 7.72 28.81
N PRO A 493 -26.73 7.29 29.51
CA PRO A 493 -27.81 6.55 28.87
C PRO A 493 -28.56 7.33 27.80
N ALA A 494 -28.71 8.65 27.99
CA ALA A 494 -29.38 9.53 27.04
C ALA A 494 -28.53 9.77 25.79
N ALA A 495 -27.23 9.97 25.92
CA ALA A 495 -26.31 10.14 24.83
C ALA A 495 -26.12 8.87 23.98
N ILE A 496 -26.13 7.68 24.61
CA ILE A 496 -26.11 6.40 23.88
C ILE A 496 -27.46 6.13 23.20
N GLY A 497 -28.56 6.41 23.89
CA GLY A 497 -29.93 6.18 23.41
C GLY A 497 -30.35 4.71 23.40
N LYS A 498 -31.65 4.47 23.25
CA LYS A 498 -32.25 3.12 23.29
C LYS A 498 -31.67 2.23 22.19
N GLY A 499 -30.87 1.20 22.56
CA GLY A 499 -30.20 0.32 21.61
C GLY A 499 -29.09 1.02 20.77
N GLY A 500 -28.45 2.05 21.32
CA GLY A 500 -27.35 2.75 20.66
C GLY A 500 -27.76 3.70 19.52
N LYS A 501 -29.05 4.04 19.38
CA LYS A 501 -29.56 4.83 18.22
C LYS A 501 -28.96 6.24 18.15
N ASN A 502 -28.79 6.91 19.29
CA ASN A 502 -28.30 8.29 19.30
C ASN A 502 -26.81 8.34 18.94
N ILE A 503 -25.99 7.47 19.57
CA ILE A 503 -24.57 7.40 19.24
C ILE A 503 -24.33 6.98 17.79
N ALA A 504 -25.10 6.03 17.25
CA ALA A 504 -24.97 5.61 15.87
C ALA A 504 -25.31 6.75 14.88
N ALA A 505 -26.30 7.60 15.21
CA ALA A 505 -26.62 8.77 14.40
C ALA A 505 -25.48 9.82 14.42
N ILE A 506 -24.83 10.00 15.58
CA ILE A 506 -23.70 10.93 15.73
C ILE A 506 -22.48 10.40 14.97
N VAL A 507 -22.15 9.13 15.12
CA VAL A 507 -21.05 8.45 14.41
C VAL A 507 -21.23 8.55 12.89
N ASN A 508 -22.44 8.28 12.39
CA ASN A 508 -22.74 8.42 10.95
C ASN A 508 -22.62 9.85 10.44
N LYS A 509 -22.85 10.85 11.29
CA LYS A 509 -22.76 12.27 10.91
C LYS A 509 -21.33 12.80 10.94
N VAL A 510 -20.57 12.42 11.95
CA VAL A 510 -19.19 12.89 12.16
C VAL A 510 -18.19 12.06 11.38
N GLY A 511 -18.53 10.81 11.05
CA GLY A 511 -17.70 9.91 10.23
C GLY A 511 -16.60 9.18 10.99
N ILE A 512 -16.54 9.30 12.34
CA ILE A 512 -15.54 8.62 13.18
C ILE A 512 -16.22 7.87 14.33
N GLY A 513 -15.55 6.81 14.83
CA GLY A 513 -16.00 6.04 15.98
C GLY A 513 -15.96 6.86 17.28
N ILE A 514 -17.05 6.85 18.05
CA ILE A 514 -17.16 7.59 19.30
C ILE A 514 -17.46 6.61 20.44
N ASP A 515 -16.64 6.65 21.49
CA ASP A 515 -16.80 5.92 22.73
C ASP A 515 -17.24 6.88 23.83
N ILE A 516 -18.43 6.66 24.43
CA ILE A 516 -18.98 7.55 25.47
C ILE A 516 -18.73 6.92 26.83
N ARG A 517 -18.08 7.67 27.72
CA ARG A 517 -17.71 7.24 29.07
C ARG A 517 -18.21 8.21 30.15
N PRO A 518 -18.50 7.71 31.35
CA PRO A 518 -18.84 8.55 32.47
C PRO A 518 -17.64 9.38 32.95
N ARG A 519 -17.90 10.61 33.39
CA ARG A 519 -16.85 11.52 33.89
C ARG A 519 -16.08 10.98 35.07
N THR A 520 -16.71 10.13 35.90
CA THR A 520 -16.03 9.44 36.99
C THR A 520 -14.88 8.54 36.55
N GLU A 521 -14.81 8.15 35.27
CA GLU A 521 -13.65 7.47 34.69
C GLU A 521 -12.52 8.43 34.34
N LEU A 522 -12.82 9.69 33.99
CA LEU A 522 -11.81 10.71 33.71
C LEU A 522 -11.02 11.09 34.98
N GLU A 523 -11.72 11.12 36.12
CA GLU A 523 -11.11 11.41 37.41
C GLU A 523 -10.21 10.28 37.92
N LYS A 524 -10.31 9.08 37.29
CA LYS A 524 -9.46 7.91 37.56
C LYS A 524 -8.22 7.81 36.66
N VAL A 525 -8.06 8.69 35.67
CA VAL A 525 -6.86 8.75 34.83
C VAL A 525 -5.87 9.70 35.51
N PRO A 526 -4.71 9.23 36.02
CA PRO A 526 -3.77 10.12 36.69
C PRO A 526 -3.17 11.08 35.66
N ALA A 527 -3.27 12.37 35.96
CA ALA A 527 -2.41 13.39 35.38
C ALA A 527 -0.95 13.01 35.58
N ALA A 528 -0.07 13.39 34.63
CA ALA A 528 1.37 13.13 34.68
C ALA A 528 1.95 13.38 36.09
N PRO A 529 2.82 12.50 36.61
CA PRO A 529 3.18 12.50 38.03
C PRO A 529 4.05 13.71 38.37
N THR A 530 3.48 14.62 39.10
CA THR A 530 4.18 15.40 40.11
C THR A 530 3.96 14.69 41.45
N GLN A 531 5.05 14.14 41.97
CA GLN A 531 5.33 13.71 43.35
C GLN A 531 4.17 13.16 44.23
N GLU A 532 4.39 11.89 44.60
CA GLU A 532 3.95 11.26 45.83
C GLU A 532 2.45 11.27 46.16
N GLU A 533 1.79 10.14 45.74
CA GLU A 533 0.76 9.51 46.60
C GLU A 533 0.71 8.01 46.30
N GLU A 534 1.01 7.23 47.33
CA GLU A 534 0.88 5.77 47.33
C GLU A 534 -0.59 5.37 47.23
N LEU A 535 -0.99 4.82 46.05
CA LEU A 535 -2.23 4.08 45.96
C LEU A 535 -1.94 2.61 46.26
N GLN A 536 -2.18 2.23 47.51
CA GLN A 536 -2.37 0.83 47.93
C GLN A 536 -3.60 0.26 47.22
N LEU A 537 -3.40 -0.41 46.07
CA LEU A 537 -4.34 -1.41 45.61
C LEU A 537 -4.11 -2.68 46.40
N GLY A 538 -4.97 -2.90 47.39
CA GLY A 538 -4.95 -4.08 48.24
C GLY A 538 -5.30 -5.34 47.44
N GLY A 539 -4.35 -6.21 47.32
CA GLY A 539 -4.42 -7.55 46.78
C GLY A 539 -2.99 -8.09 46.76
N GLY A 540 -2.51 -8.60 47.86
CA GLY A 540 -1.14 -9.09 47.97
C GLY A 540 -0.90 -10.25 47.01
N VAL A 541 -0.15 -9.98 45.95
CA VAL A 541 0.38 -11.01 45.07
C VAL A 541 1.29 -11.90 45.90
N LYS A 542 0.95 -13.19 45.99
CA LYS A 542 1.77 -14.18 46.67
C LYS A 542 2.63 -14.93 45.67
N ILE A 543 3.90 -15.06 45.99
CA ILE A 543 4.83 -15.85 45.19
C ILE A 543 5.07 -17.16 45.92
N ARG A 544 4.82 -18.28 45.22
CA ARG A 544 5.14 -19.62 45.71
C ARG A 544 6.30 -20.18 44.93
N MET A 545 7.33 -20.64 45.65
CA MET A 545 8.51 -21.24 45.06
C MET A 545 8.51 -22.76 45.30
N ASP A 546 8.49 -23.52 44.21
CA ASP A 546 8.69 -24.95 44.21
C ASP A 546 10.12 -25.31 43.75
N LYS A 547 10.48 -26.60 43.80
CA LYS A 547 11.83 -27.05 43.43
C LYS A 547 12.19 -26.69 41.97
N LYS A 548 11.24 -26.63 41.06
CA LYS A 548 11.44 -26.39 39.62
C LYS A 548 10.73 -25.16 39.07
N GLN A 549 9.71 -24.65 39.75
CA GLN A 549 8.85 -23.58 39.24
C GLN A 549 8.64 -22.45 40.26
N LEU A 550 8.38 -21.28 39.77
CA LEU A 550 7.91 -20.12 40.51
C LEU A 550 6.48 -19.82 40.05
N ALA A 551 5.54 -19.76 40.99
CA ALA A 551 4.16 -19.43 40.72
C ALA A 551 3.79 -18.09 41.37
N ILE A 552 3.23 -17.16 40.55
CA ILE A 552 2.64 -15.93 41.03
C ILE A 552 1.14 -16.17 41.19
N ILE A 553 0.63 -16.07 42.41
CA ILE A 553 -0.76 -16.39 42.76
C ILE A 553 -1.57 -15.09 42.70
N CYS A 554 -2.53 -15.02 41.79
CA CYS A 554 -3.39 -13.87 41.55
C CYS A 554 -4.81 -14.29 41.13
N PRO A 555 -5.61 -14.89 42.00
CA PRO A 555 -6.91 -15.48 41.65
C PRO A 555 -7.93 -14.47 41.12
N GLU A 556 -7.79 -13.20 41.49
CA GLU A 556 -8.68 -12.12 41.02
C GLU A 556 -8.50 -11.77 39.52
N GLN A 557 -7.43 -12.24 38.92
CA GLN A 557 -7.08 -11.97 37.51
C GLN A 557 -7.16 -13.23 36.62
N SER A 558 -7.80 -14.31 37.12
CA SER A 558 -7.96 -15.56 36.37
C SER A 558 -8.50 -15.34 34.97
N GLY A 559 -7.86 -15.96 33.96
CA GLY A 559 -8.23 -15.86 32.56
C GLY A 559 -7.88 -14.53 31.85
N LYS A 560 -7.22 -13.57 32.54
CA LYS A 560 -6.84 -12.28 32.00
C LYS A 560 -5.36 -12.23 31.62
N ILE A 561 -5.03 -11.35 30.68
CA ILE A 561 -3.65 -10.98 30.39
C ILE A 561 -3.27 -9.86 31.36
N VAL A 562 -2.11 -10.01 32.01
CA VAL A 562 -1.63 -9.04 32.99
C VAL A 562 -0.17 -8.68 32.75
N ASP A 563 0.14 -7.40 32.91
CA ASP A 563 1.50 -6.91 32.99
C ASP A 563 2.03 -7.02 34.41
N VAL A 564 3.22 -7.58 34.57
CA VAL A 564 3.90 -7.79 35.86
C VAL A 564 4.95 -6.72 36.06
N PHE A 565 4.87 -5.99 37.17
CA PHE A 565 5.79 -4.93 37.53
C PHE A 565 6.51 -5.24 38.85
N SER A 566 7.77 -4.81 39.00
CA SER A 566 8.49 -4.69 40.25
C SER A 566 8.65 -3.22 40.59
N GLY A 567 7.96 -2.75 41.61
CA GLY A 567 7.86 -1.33 41.92
C GLY A 567 7.19 -0.54 40.75
N LYS A 568 7.97 0.27 40.03
CA LYS A 568 7.52 1.01 38.85
C LYS A 568 8.05 0.43 37.52
N GLU A 569 8.85 -0.60 37.57
CA GLU A 569 9.51 -1.20 36.42
C GLU A 569 8.70 -2.38 35.90
N TYR A 570 8.40 -2.36 34.59
CA TYR A 570 7.77 -3.45 33.88
C TYR A 570 8.73 -4.61 33.74
N LEU A 571 8.27 -5.83 34.06
CA LEU A 571 9.06 -7.04 33.94
C LEU A 571 8.63 -7.89 32.73
N PHE A 572 7.35 -8.23 32.65
CA PHE A 572 6.81 -9.04 31.56
C PHE A 572 5.28 -9.03 31.56
N THR A 573 4.69 -9.51 30.44
CA THR A 573 3.25 -9.75 30.31
C THR A 573 2.98 -11.24 30.31
N ALA A 574 1.95 -11.68 31.02
CA ALA A 574 1.56 -13.10 31.10
C ALA A 574 0.05 -13.28 31.18
N THR A 575 -0.44 -14.43 30.71
CA THR A 575 -1.83 -14.84 30.91
C THR A 575 -1.94 -15.59 32.24
N VAL A 576 -2.89 -15.20 33.07
CA VAL A 576 -3.22 -15.90 34.29
C VAL A 576 -4.08 -17.12 33.94
N ASN A 577 -3.67 -18.32 34.37
CA ASN A 577 -4.43 -19.54 34.10
C ASN A 577 -5.77 -19.57 34.86
N ASP A 578 -6.61 -20.57 34.59
CA ASP A 578 -7.92 -20.73 35.22
C ASP A 578 -7.83 -20.98 36.75
N SER A 579 -6.68 -21.43 37.24
CA SER A 579 -6.41 -21.58 38.67
C SER A 579 -5.95 -20.29 39.35
N GLY A 580 -5.84 -19.18 38.59
CA GLY A 580 -5.41 -17.88 39.10
C GLY A 580 -3.89 -17.81 39.36
N GLU A 581 -3.08 -18.55 38.60
CA GLU A 581 -1.63 -18.62 38.77
C GLU A 581 -0.89 -18.32 37.47
N ILE A 582 0.29 -17.66 37.55
CA ILE A 582 1.25 -17.52 36.46
C ILE A 582 2.47 -18.38 36.81
N HIS A 583 2.80 -19.36 36.00
CA HIS A 583 3.93 -20.25 36.22
C HIS A 583 5.16 -19.81 35.40
N LEU A 584 6.31 -19.69 36.09
CA LEU A 584 7.60 -19.40 35.49
C LEU A 584 8.60 -20.51 35.85
N ALA A 585 9.47 -20.87 34.91
CA ALA A 585 10.57 -21.78 35.22
C ALA A 585 11.56 -21.09 36.15
N LYS A 586 11.89 -21.69 37.28
CA LYS A 586 12.79 -21.12 38.30
C LYS A 586 14.15 -20.71 37.77
N ASN A 587 14.64 -21.40 36.75
CA ASN A 587 15.93 -21.12 36.10
C ASN A 587 15.84 -20.09 34.95
N SER A 588 14.64 -19.56 34.64
CA SER A 588 14.49 -18.51 33.63
C SER A 588 15.05 -17.20 34.18
N THR A 589 15.59 -16.39 33.26
CA THR A 589 16.14 -15.07 33.58
C THR A 589 15.12 -14.16 34.24
N ILE A 590 13.85 -14.23 33.79
CA ILE A 590 12.71 -13.48 34.32
C ILE A 590 12.39 -13.95 35.77
N ALA A 591 12.37 -15.25 36.00
CA ALA A 591 12.10 -15.78 37.36
C ALA A 591 13.24 -15.45 38.33
N GLN A 592 14.48 -15.50 37.86
CA GLN A 592 15.64 -15.13 38.71
C GLN A 592 15.65 -13.64 39.04
N GLU A 593 15.34 -12.78 38.08
CA GLU A 593 15.22 -11.34 38.32
C GLU A 593 14.07 -11.03 39.26
N LEU A 594 12.92 -11.69 39.08
CA LEU A 594 11.77 -11.54 39.96
C LEU A 594 12.06 -12.01 41.37
N ILE A 595 12.78 -13.14 41.54
CA ILE A 595 13.23 -13.64 42.84
C ILE A 595 14.19 -12.67 43.51
N LYS A 596 15.15 -12.14 42.74
CA LYS A 596 16.14 -11.17 43.24
C LYS A 596 15.44 -9.93 43.78
N ARG A 597 14.56 -9.31 42.99
CA ARG A 597 13.82 -8.12 43.40
C ARG A 597 12.84 -8.35 44.54
N TYR A 598 12.18 -9.50 44.53
CA TYR A 598 11.33 -9.90 45.64
C TYR A 598 12.11 -10.05 46.95
N ASN A 599 13.33 -10.61 46.89
CA ASN A 599 14.21 -10.73 48.05
C ASN A 599 14.83 -9.36 48.47
N GLU A 600 14.96 -8.43 47.56
CA GLU A 600 15.38 -7.04 47.82
C GLU A 600 14.24 -6.19 48.45
N GLY A 601 13.01 -6.75 48.52
CA GLY A 601 11.86 -6.11 49.17
C GLY A 601 10.97 -5.31 48.19
N ASP A 602 11.17 -5.44 46.90
CA ASP A 602 10.36 -4.78 45.90
C ASP A 602 8.93 -5.36 45.86
N SER A 603 7.95 -4.49 45.73
CA SER A 603 6.55 -4.91 45.60
C SER A 603 6.24 -5.36 44.17
N ILE A 604 5.79 -6.60 44.01
CA ILE A 604 5.31 -7.09 42.70
C ILE A 604 3.84 -6.68 42.54
N LYS A 605 3.56 -6.04 41.40
CA LYS A 605 2.23 -5.50 41.04
C LYS A 605 1.79 -6.11 39.71
N LEU A 606 0.50 -6.42 39.59
CA LEU A 606 -0.12 -6.91 38.37
C LEU A 606 -1.10 -5.87 37.86
N ARG A 607 -1.05 -5.59 36.59
CA ARG A 607 -1.96 -4.65 35.93
C ARG A 607 -2.63 -5.39 34.75
N PRO A 608 -3.96 -5.50 34.69
CA PRO A 608 -4.65 -6.03 33.51
C PRO A 608 -4.34 -5.18 32.29
N VAL A 609 -4.08 -5.86 31.16
CA VAL A 609 -3.83 -5.22 29.85
C VAL A 609 -5.16 -4.81 29.21
#